data_2beec8b72c798f6e1f46aa08a19a21bf
#
_entry.id   2beec8b72c798f6e1f46aa08a19a21bf
#
_cell.length_a   1.000
_cell.length_b   1.000
_cell.length_c   1.000
_cell.angle_alpha   90.00
_cell.angle_beta   90.00
_cell.angle_gamma   90.00
#
_symmetry.space_group_name_H-M   'P 1'
#
loop_
_entity.id
_entity.type
_entity.pdbx_description
1 polymer ?
#
loop_
_entity_poly.entity_id
_entity_poly.type
_entity_poly.pdbx_seq_one_letter_code
_entity_poly.pdbx_strand_id
1 'polypeptide(L)'
;MPGGGGGTGGSGGGGGIISQYLSGSINGDAGYDIWIEFKGTGWTTELQKAFINAADYLTTVVTDDIGGGGIYRGKIIDDLYVTAELKAIDGPGGVLGQAGPTALWSANDLTATGQMQFDVADALKYSNLGLWDEIVTHEFMHVLGFGSLWNYGSHSLVSGTAYTGVQGLTAYQSTHPGAAFIPVEDGGGSGTAGAHWDEQALGSELMTGYINADSNYLSNYSVMSLADLGYHINYQDYPNDGWHLA
;
A
#
# COMPACT_ATOMS: atom_id res chain seq x y z
N MET A 1 -3.02 -4.65 -43.49
CA MET A 1 -1.78 -5.45 -43.42
C MET A 1 -0.74 -4.71 -42.64
N PRO A 2 0.00 -5.43 -41.87
CA PRO A 2 -0.31 -6.04 -40.57
C PRO A 2 0.62 -5.49 -39.50
N GLY A 3 0.40 -5.87 -38.44
CA GLY A 3 1.02 -6.67 -37.46
C GLY A 3 1.26 -5.88 -36.24
N GLY A 4 0.87 -6.29 -35.18
CA GLY A 4 1.21 -7.53 -34.53
C GLY A 4 2.08 -7.16 -33.38
N GLY A 5 1.48 -7.01 -32.27
CA GLY A 5 2.17 -6.65 -31.20
C GLY A 5 2.40 -7.50 -30.07
N GLY A 6 2.50 -8.31 -29.60
CA GLY A 6 3.07 -9.10 -28.55
C GLY A 6 2.93 -8.49 -27.17
N GLY A 7 1.91 -8.90 -26.46
CA GLY A 7 1.90 -8.92 -25.02
C GLY A 7 2.97 -9.90 -24.53
N THR A 8 3.76 -9.51 -23.56
CA THR A 8 4.59 -10.42 -22.78
C THR A 8 4.06 -10.48 -21.36
N GLY A 9 3.10 -11.37 -21.14
CA GLY A 9 2.89 -11.95 -19.85
C GLY A 9 4.11 -12.80 -19.51
N GLY A 10 4.93 -12.38 -18.58
CA GLY A 10 6.12 -13.09 -18.15
C GLY A 10 5.77 -14.16 -17.13
N SER A 11 5.65 -15.40 -17.57
CA SER A 11 5.68 -16.57 -16.71
C SER A 11 7.10 -16.87 -16.24
N GLY A 12 7.22 -17.27 -15.00
CA GLY A 12 8.38 -17.45 -14.16
C GLY A 12 9.61 -18.15 -14.72
N GLY A 13 10.74 -17.77 -14.16
CA GLY A 13 12.02 -18.48 -14.26
C GLY A 13 13.20 -17.55 -14.37
N GLY A 14 13.96 -17.34 -13.28
CA GLY A 14 15.31 -16.77 -13.30
C GLY A 14 15.39 -15.32 -13.81
N GLY A 15 14.50 -14.45 -13.34
CA GLY A 15 14.39 -13.11 -13.85
C GLY A 15 15.45 -12.18 -13.24
N GLY A 16 16.17 -11.45 -14.08
CA GLY A 16 17.00 -10.32 -13.68
C GLY A 16 16.13 -9.17 -13.17
N ILE A 17 16.79 -8.12 -12.68
CA ILE A 17 16.17 -6.86 -12.23
C ILE A 17 15.33 -6.25 -13.35
N ILE A 18 14.09 -5.90 -13.04
CA ILE A 18 13.15 -5.28 -13.98
C ILE A 18 13.02 -3.77 -13.72
N SER A 19 12.68 -3.01 -14.74
CA SER A 19 12.42 -1.56 -14.60
C SER A 19 10.98 -1.21 -14.28
N GLN A 20 10.06 -2.11 -14.58
CA GLN A 20 8.62 -1.89 -14.40
C GLN A 20 7.90 -3.21 -14.14
N TYR A 21 6.81 -3.16 -13.41
CA TYR A 21 5.88 -4.27 -13.18
C TYR A 21 4.45 -3.75 -13.26
N LEU A 22 3.57 -4.56 -13.79
CA LEU A 22 2.13 -4.32 -13.76
C LEU A 22 1.46 -5.51 -13.10
N SER A 23 0.72 -5.25 -12.04
CA SER A 23 -0.23 -6.16 -11.41
C SER A 23 -1.63 -5.81 -11.88
N GLY A 24 -2.42 -6.81 -12.21
CA GLY A 24 -3.71 -6.63 -12.86
C GLY A 24 -3.63 -6.82 -14.38
N SER A 25 -4.48 -6.16 -15.14
CA SER A 25 -4.59 -6.32 -16.60
C SER A 25 -4.49 -4.99 -17.33
N ILE A 26 -3.60 -4.92 -18.34
CA ILE A 26 -3.37 -3.71 -19.17
C ILE A 26 -4.57 -3.37 -20.08
N ASN A 27 -5.55 -4.23 -20.19
CA ASN A 27 -6.53 -4.17 -21.28
C ASN A 27 -7.82 -3.41 -20.97
N GLY A 28 -7.86 -2.64 -19.87
CA GLY A 28 -9.06 -1.89 -19.47
C GLY A 28 -10.24 -2.83 -19.18
N ASP A 29 -9.97 -4.00 -18.64
CA ASP A 29 -10.96 -4.82 -17.99
C ASP A 29 -11.26 -4.21 -16.60
N ALA A 30 -12.41 -4.51 -16.08
CA ALA A 30 -13.03 -3.87 -14.92
C ALA A 30 -12.35 -4.23 -13.57
N GLY A 31 -11.01 -4.30 -13.53
CA GLY A 31 -10.21 -4.65 -12.35
C GLY A 31 -9.27 -3.54 -11.95
N TYR A 32 -8.82 -3.54 -10.71
CA TYR A 32 -7.85 -2.60 -10.20
C TYR A 32 -6.43 -2.96 -10.63
N ASP A 33 -5.73 -1.99 -11.22
CA ASP A 33 -4.38 -2.16 -11.76
C ASP A 33 -3.35 -1.33 -11.00
N ILE A 34 -2.20 -1.94 -10.68
CA ILE A 34 -1.06 -1.25 -10.07
C ILE A 34 0.14 -1.33 -11.01
N TRP A 35 0.57 -0.18 -11.53
CA TRP A 35 1.78 -0.08 -12.34
C TRP A 35 2.93 0.48 -11.51
N ILE A 36 3.98 -0.32 -11.30
CA ILE A 36 5.18 0.05 -10.55
C ILE A 36 6.30 0.40 -11.53
N GLU A 37 6.97 1.52 -11.32
CA GLU A 37 8.23 1.87 -11.97
C GLU A 37 9.36 1.92 -10.94
N PHE A 38 10.37 1.06 -11.10
CA PHE A 38 11.53 1.00 -10.22
C PHE A 38 12.57 2.04 -10.63
N LYS A 39 12.96 2.89 -9.69
CA LYS A 39 13.95 3.98 -9.83
C LYS A 39 15.19 3.73 -8.98
N GLY A 40 16.27 4.42 -9.33
CA GLY A 40 17.52 4.34 -8.58
C GLY A 40 18.31 3.07 -8.87
N THR A 41 19.25 2.76 -7.99
CA THR A 41 20.16 1.61 -8.10
C THR A 41 20.16 0.82 -6.79
N GLY A 42 20.72 -0.38 -6.80
CA GLY A 42 20.76 -1.24 -5.60
C GLY A 42 19.63 -2.25 -5.51
N TRP A 43 18.75 -2.28 -6.49
CA TRP A 43 17.70 -3.30 -6.57
C TRP A 43 18.28 -4.70 -6.72
N THR A 44 17.70 -5.65 -6.01
CA THR A 44 17.86 -7.09 -6.22
C THR A 44 16.52 -7.70 -6.60
N THR A 45 16.51 -8.91 -7.11
CA THR A 45 15.28 -9.65 -7.41
C THR A 45 14.41 -9.85 -6.16
N GLU A 46 15.05 -10.09 -5.03
CA GLU A 46 14.38 -10.27 -3.73
C GLU A 46 13.69 -8.96 -3.29
N LEU A 47 14.38 -7.82 -3.42
CA LEU A 47 13.80 -6.53 -3.06
C LEU A 47 12.61 -6.17 -3.97
N GLN A 48 12.71 -6.44 -5.28
CA GLN A 48 11.61 -6.20 -6.21
C GLN A 48 10.43 -7.16 -6.01
N LYS A 49 10.73 -8.41 -5.58
CA LYS A 49 9.69 -9.41 -5.33
C LYS A 49 8.68 -8.97 -4.27
N ALA A 50 9.11 -8.28 -3.23
CA ALA A 50 8.23 -7.74 -2.21
C ALA A 50 7.18 -6.77 -2.81
N PHE A 51 7.61 -5.90 -3.72
CA PHE A 51 6.68 -4.99 -4.41
C PHE A 51 5.71 -5.73 -5.32
N ILE A 52 6.18 -6.76 -6.02
CA ILE A 52 5.36 -7.60 -6.89
C ILE A 52 4.30 -8.31 -6.04
N ASN A 53 4.71 -8.97 -4.95
CA ASN A 53 3.81 -9.68 -4.06
C ASN A 53 2.75 -8.74 -3.45
N ALA A 54 3.17 -7.56 -2.98
CA ALA A 54 2.25 -6.59 -2.39
C ALA A 54 1.26 -6.04 -3.42
N ALA A 55 1.71 -5.72 -4.64
CA ALA A 55 0.83 -5.25 -5.70
C ALA A 55 -0.16 -6.34 -6.14
N ASP A 56 0.31 -7.58 -6.34
CA ASP A 56 -0.55 -8.71 -6.73
C ASP A 56 -1.59 -9.02 -5.65
N TYR A 57 -1.20 -8.91 -4.39
CA TYR A 57 -2.15 -9.03 -3.28
C TYR A 57 -3.17 -7.90 -3.32
N LEU A 58 -2.75 -6.64 -3.40
CA LEU A 58 -3.64 -5.48 -3.35
C LEU A 58 -4.61 -5.44 -4.53
N THR A 59 -4.24 -5.94 -5.71
CA THR A 59 -5.16 -6.05 -6.86
C THR A 59 -6.19 -7.18 -6.73
N THR A 60 -6.00 -8.12 -5.80
CA THR A 60 -7.07 -9.07 -5.43
C THR A 60 -8.04 -8.47 -4.43
N VAL A 61 -7.58 -7.49 -3.68
CA VAL A 61 -8.29 -6.85 -2.56
C VAL A 61 -9.14 -5.69 -3.01
N VAL A 62 -8.52 -4.77 -3.73
CA VAL A 62 -9.20 -3.67 -4.42
C VAL A 62 -9.65 -4.21 -5.77
N THR A 63 -10.95 -4.19 -6.06
CA THR A 63 -11.49 -4.99 -7.15
C THR A 63 -12.02 -4.21 -8.34
N ASP A 64 -12.36 -2.94 -8.16
CA ASP A 64 -12.99 -2.16 -9.21
C ASP A 64 -12.01 -1.16 -9.82
N ASP A 65 -12.12 -0.96 -11.12
CA ASP A 65 -11.54 0.17 -11.84
C ASP A 65 -12.00 1.49 -11.19
N ILE A 66 -11.06 2.32 -10.77
CA ILE A 66 -11.34 3.58 -10.07
C ILE A 66 -11.09 4.81 -10.92
N GLY A 67 -10.37 4.70 -12.03
CA GLY A 67 -9.82 5.85 -12.72
C GLY A 67 -10.63 6.32 -13.91
N GLY A 68 -10.92 5.49 -14.81
CA GLY A 68 -11.43 5.86 -16.15
C GLY A 68 -10.34 6.37 -17.08
N GLY A 69 -9.09 6.11 -16.74
CA GLY A 69 -7.90 6.34 -17.54
C GLY A 69 -7.44 7.81 -17.61
N GLY A 70 -6.16 8.01 -17.53
CA GLY A 70 -5.52 9.32 -17.63
C GLY A 70 -4.13 9.26 -18.23
N ILE A 71 -3.59 10.40 -18.63
CA ILE A 71 -2.21 10.50 -19.10
C ILE A 71 -1.38 11.21 -18.05
N TYR A 72 -0.40 10.51 -17.48
CA TYR A 72 0.60 11.10 -16.60
C TYR A 72 1.99 10.92 -17.20
N ARG A 73 2.68 12.06 -17.45
CA ARG A 73 4.02 12.09 -18.07
C ARG A 73 4.12 11.26 -19.35
N GLY A 74 3.06 11.28 -20.18
CA GLY A 74 2.99 10.56 -21.45
C GLY A 74 2.70 9.05 -21.33
N LYS A 75 2.37 8.57 -20.15
CA LYS A 75 1.91 7.19 -19.89
C LYS A 75 0.41 7.19 -19.67
N ILE A 76 -0.29 6.22 -20.20
CA ILE A 76 -1.68 5.97 -19.87
C ILE A 76 -1.68 5.24 -18.52
N ILE A 77 -2.35 5.82 -17.54
CA ILE A 77 -2.59 5.23 -16.23
C ILE A 77 -4.06 4.86 -16.20
N ASP A 78 -4.36 3.64 -15.82
CA ASP A 78 -5.72 3.20 -15.59
C ASP A 78 -6.13 3.53 -14.16
N ASP A 79 -5.60 2.83 -13.17
CA ASP A 79 -5.93 3.06 -11.76
C ASP A 79 -4.79 3.72 -10.98
N LEU A 80 -3.69 2.98 -10.73
CA LEU A 80 -2.60 3.44 -9.89
C LEU A 80 -1.24 3.30 -10.56
N TYR A 81 -0.48 4.39 -10.58
CA TYR A 81 0.92 4.39 -10.98
C TYR A 81 1.82 4.75 -9.80
N VAL A 82 2.79 3.88 -9.47
CA VAL A 82 3.70 4.03 -8.34
C VAL A 82 5.15 4.11 -8.82
N THR A 83 5.89 5.08 -8.32
CA THR A 83 7.36 5.08 -8.43
C THR A 83 7.96 4.52 -7.15
N ALA A 84 8.73 3.44 -7.25
CA ALA A 84 9.50 2.86 -6.16
C ALA A 84 10.97 3.19 -6.32
N GLU A 85 11.60 3.80 -5.33
CA GLU A 85 12.98 4.25 -5.39
C GLU A 85 13.80 3.78 -4.19
N LEU A 86 14.97 3.17 -4.45
CA LEU A 86 16.00 2.99 -3.45
C LEU A 86 16.96 4.16 -3.51
N LYS A 87 17.17 4.83 -2.37
CA LYS A 87 18.10 5.95 -2.25
C LYS A 87 18.71 6.02 -0.84
N ALA A 88 19.78 6.75 -0.67
CA ALA A 88 20.26 7.08 0.67
C ALA A 88 19.34 8.15 1.28
N ILE A 89 18.71 7.84 2.41
CA ILE A 89 17.88 8.77 3.18
C ILE A 89 18.67 9.28 4.38
N ASP A 90 18.82 8.49 5.43
CA ASP A 90 19.52 8.88 6.65
C ASP A 90 20.42 7.76 7.20
N GLY A 91 20.53 6.64 6.49
CA GLY A 91 21.35 5.49 6.84
C GLY A 91 20.63 4.50 7.76
N PRO A 92 21.37 3.46 8.23
CA PRO A 92 20.72 2.32 8.85
C PRO A 92 20.02 2.67 10.17
N GLY A 93 18.76 2.26 10.29
CA GLY A 93 17.98 2.31 11.52
C GLY A 93 17.28 3.64 11.80
N GLY A 94 17.23 4.55 10.83
CA GLY A 94 16.43 5.77 10.87
C GLY A 94 15.10 5.59 10.15
N VAL A 95 14.80 6.43 9.17
CA VAL A 95 13.62 6.32 8.31
C VAL A 95 13.79 5.14 7.36
N LEU A 96 13.02 4.09 7.55
CA LEU A 96 13.06 2.87 6.72
C LEU A 96 12.53 3.14 5.32
N GLY A 97 11.39 3.81 5.25
CA GLY A 97 10.70 4.18 4.04
C GLY A 97 9.80 5.39 4.26
N GLN A 98 9.34 5.93 3.17
CA GLN A 98 8.31 6.95 3.15
C GLN A 98 7.49 6.82 1.87
N ALA A 99 6.18 6.87 1.99
CA ALA A 99 5.27 6.72 0.87
C ALA A 99 4.04 7.61 0.98
N GLY A 100 3.35 7.78 -0.13
CA GLY A 100 2.07 8.45 -0.16
C GLY A 100 1.62 8.83 -1.56
N PRO A 101 0.39 9.33 -1.67
CA PRO A 101 -0.15 9.89 -2.90
C PRO A 101 0.67 11.07 -3.42
N THR A 102 0.83 11.15 -4.74
CA THR A 102 1.43 12.31 -5.42
C THR A 102 0.46 13.02 -6.35
N ALA A 103 -0.59 12.33 -6.78
CA ALA A 103 -1.76 12.92 -7.44
C ALA A 103 -2.99 12.04 -7.17
N LEU A 104 -4.15 12.66 -7.19
CA LEU A 104 -5.44 12.01 -6.99
C LEU A 104 -6.29 12.10 -8.25
N TRP A 105 -7.17 11.14 -8.46
CA TRP A 105 -8.22 11.22 -9.46
C TRP A 105 -9.23 12.30 -9.06
N SER A 106 -9.50 13.23 -9.95
CA SER A 106 -10.43 14.35 -9.66
C SER A 106 -11.89 13.93 -9.51
N ALA A 107 -12.22 12.72 -9.92
CA ALA A 107 -13.59 12.19 -9.87
C ALA A 107 -13.97 11.65 -8.49
N ASN A 108 -13.00 11.15 -7.71
CA ASN A 108 -13.26 10.39 -6.49
C ASN A 108 -12.24 10.61 -5.36
N ASP A 109 -11.23 11.48 -5.58
CA ASP A 109 -10.14 11.76 -4.64
C ASP A 109 -9.28 10.53 -4.26
N LEU A 110 -9.38 9.41 -5.02
CA LEU A 110 -8.52 8.25 -4.85
C LEU A 110 -7.17 8.45 -5.52
N THR A 111 -6.17 7.70 -5.08
CA THR A 111 -4.80 7.87 -5.57
C THR A 111 -4.66 7.44 -7.03
N ALA A 112 -4.25 8.38 -7.88
CA ALA A 112 -3.87 8.11 -9.27
C ALA A 112 -2.37 7.83 -9.42
N THR A 113 -1.54 8.57 -8.67
CA THR A 113 -0.09 8.34 -8.66
C THR A 113 0.46 8.42 -7.26
N GLY A 114 1.44 7.55 -6.96
CA GLY A 114 2.11 7.51 -5.68
C GLY A 114 3.63 7.39 -5.80
N GLN A 115 4.31 7.64 -4.70
CA GLN A 115 5.74 7.45 -4.57
C GLN A 115 6.06 6.66 -3.32
N MET A 116 7.00 5.73 -3.44
CA MET A 116 7.60 4.99 -2.34
C MET A 116 9.11 5.16 -2.40
N GLN A 117 9.73 5.56 -1.30
CA GLN A 117 11.18 5.74 -1.20
C GLN A 117 11.70 5.01 0.03
N PHE A 118 12.78 4.26 -0.13
CA PHE A 118 13.36 3.46 0.94
C PHE A 118 14.84 3.73 1.10
N ASP A 119 15.34 3.69 2.33
CA ASP A 119 16.77 3.75 2.56
C ASP A 119 17.43 2.45 2.10
N VAL A 120 18.41 2.59 1.20
CA VAL A 120 19.11 1.45 0.61
C VAL A 120 19.87 0.62 1.65
N ALA A 121 20.33 1.25 2.73
CA ALA A 121 21.06 0.56 3.80
C ALA A 121 20.12 -0.32 4.64
N ASP A 122 18.89 0.12 4.83
CA ASP A 122 17.88 -0.64 5.56
C ASP A 122 17.20 -1.71 4.70
N ALA A 123 16.93 -1.46 3.42
CA ALA A 123 16.26 -2.40 2.53
C ALA A 123 16.90 -3.80 2.56
N LEU A 124 18.20 -3.89 2.40
CA LEU A 124 18.94 -5.17 2.46
C LEU A 124 18.90 -5.81 3.86
N LYS A 125 18.98 -5.01 4.90
CA LYS A 125 18.92 -5.50 6.29
C LYS A 125 17.58 -6.14 6.58
N TYR A 126 16.48 -5.44 6.27
CA TYR A 126 15.13 -5.93 6.53
C TYR A 126 14.72 -7.08 5.60
N SER A 127 15.25 -7.12 4.36
CA SER A 127 15.11 -8.29 3.48
C SER A 127 15.75 -9.54 4.10
N ASN A 128 16.96 -9.41 4.67
CA ASN A 128 17.63 -10.52 5.35
C ASN A 128 16.92 -10.97 6.65
N LEU A 129 16.15 -10.09 7.28
CA LEU A 129 15.33 -10.39 8.45
C LEU A 129 13.95 -10.98 8.10
N GLY A 130 13.58 -11.03 6.81
CA GLY A 130 12.27 -11.49 6.37
C GLY A 130 11.13 -10.50 6.61
N LEU A 131 11.43 -9.23 6.88
CA LEU A 131 10.45 -8.17 7.20
C LEU A 131 10.23 -7.20 6.04
N TRP A 132 10.90 -7.41 4.90
CA TRP A 132 10.85 -6.47 3.80
C TRP A 132 9.49 -6.44 3.08
N ASP A 133 8.84 -7.59 2.93
CA ASP A 133 7.49 -7.68 2.35
C ASP A 133 6.47 -6.91 3.20
N GLU A 134 6.59 -6.99 4.54
CA GLU A 134 5.73 -6.28 5.48
C GLU A 134 5.91 -4.75 5.35
N ILE A 135 7.17 -4.28 5.32
CA ILE A 135 7.49 -2.86 5.16
C ILE A 135 6.95 -2.33 3.82
N VAL A 136 7.16 -3.05 2.72
CA VAL A 136 6.68 -2.65 1.40
C VAL A 136 5.15 -2.59 1.37
N THR A 137 4.47 -3.56 1.99
CA THR A 137 3.00 -3.55 2.07
C THR A 137 2.47 -2.39 2.90
N HIS A 138 3.11 -2.10 4.04
CA HIS A 138 2.81 -0.92 4.86
C HIS A 138 2.87 0.37 4.02
N GLU A 139 3.93 0.57 3.28
CA GLU A 139 4.12 1.75 2.44
C GLU A 139 3.11 1.81 1.28
N PHE A 140 2.71 0.67 0.71
CA PHE A 140 1.64 0.63 -0.29
C PHE A 140 0.30 1.08 0.29
N MET A 141 -0.02 0.72 1.52
CA MET A 141 -1.25 1.20 2.18
C MET A 141 -1.24 2.73 2.29
N HIS A 142 -0.10 3.34 2.60
CA HIS A 142 0.03 4.81 2.58
C HIS A 142 -0.12 5.40 1.18
N VAL A 143 0.36 4.73 0.14
CA VAL A 143 0.12 5.13 -1.27
C VAL A 143 -1.38 5.11 -1.59
N LEU A 144 -2.11 4.11 -1.11
CA LEU A 144 -3.57 4.04 -1.26
C LEU A 144 -4.33 5.08 -0.43
N GLY A 145 -3.64 5.85 0.41
CA GLY A 145 -4.23 6.95 1.17
C GLY A 145 -4.48 6.65 2.64
N PHE A 146 -4.14 5.45 3.13
CA PHE A 146 -4.18 5.15 4.56
C PHE A 146 -3.43 6.24 5.35
N GLY A 147 -4.05 6.79 6.36
CA GLY A 147 -3.51 7.91 7.14
C GLY A 147 -3.62 9.26 6.43
N SER A 148 -3.04 9.39 5.25
CA SER A 148 -2.89 10.68 4.56
C SER A 148 -4.19 11.26 3.98
N LEU A 149 -5.14 10.41 3.60
CA LEU A 149 -6.41 10.85 3.00
C LEU A 149 -7.60 10.77 3.97
N TRP A 150 -7.42 10.33 5.20
CA TRP A 150 -8.51 10.18 6.18
C TRP A 150 -9.32 11.45 6.45
N ASN A 151 -8.70 12.61 6.32
CA ASN A 151 -9.34 13.93 6.48
C ASN A 151 -9.12 14.81 5.25
N TYR A 152 -8.92 14.22 4.06
CA TYR A 152 -8.76 14.95 2.81
C TYR A 152 -10.10 15.09 2.07
N GLY A 153 -10.28 16.21 1.34
CA GLY A 153 -11.47 16.45 0.54
C GLY A 153 -12.75 16.47 1.39
N SER A 154 -13.65 15.54 1.10
CA SER A 154 -14.90 15.37 1.86
C SER A 154 -14.79 14.37 3.02
N HIS A 155 -13.65 13.70 3.19
CA HIS A 155 -13.46 12.73 4.26
C HIS A 155 -13.25 13.43 5.61
N SER A 156 -13.83 12.85 6.64
CA SER A 156 -13.68 13.25 8.05
C SER A 156 -13.69 11.99 8.90
N LEU A 157 -12.68 11.13 8.67
CA LEU A 157 -12.62 9.79 9.27
C LEU A 157 -11.95 9.78 10.63
N VAL A 158 -11.11 10.80 10.92
CA VAL A 158 -10.37 10.91 12.18
C VAL A 158 -10.68 12.23 12.87
N SER A 159 -10.95 12.15 14.18
CA SER A 159 -11.09 13.31 15.09
C SER A 159 -10.23 13.08 16.32
N GLY A 160 -9.19 13.89 16.50
CA GLY A 160 -8.17 13.65 17.51
C GLY A 160 -7.47 12.31 17.26
N THR A 161 -7.54 11.39 18.20
CA THR A 161 -6.99 10.03 18.12
C THR A 161 -8.04 8.96 17.82
N ALA A 162 -9.19 9.34 17.33
CA ALA A 162 -10.31 8.44 17.09
C ALA A 162 -10.62 8.33 15.60
N TYR A 163 -10.40 7.17 15.01
CA TYR A 163 -10.88 6.82 13.67
C TYR A 163 -12.30 6.26 13.78
N THR A 164 -13.21 6.80 12.98
CA THR A 164 -14.65 6.48 13.03
C THR A 164 -15.23 6.14 11.67
N GLY A 165 -14.41 5.85 10.66
CA GLY A 165 -14.84 5.35 9.36
C GLY A 165 -15.68 4.08 9.54
N VAL A 166 -16.83 4.02 8.85
CA VAL A 166 -17.87 3.02 9.14
C VAL A 166 -17.41 1.60 8.83
N GLN A 167 -16.72 1.42 7.72
CA GLN A 167 -16.30 0.09 7.26
C GLN A 167 -15.14 -0.44 8.12
N GLY A 168 -14.11 0.39 8.33
CA GLY A 168 -12.99 0.05 9.20
C GLY A 168 -13.43 -0.22 10.63
N LEU A 169 -14.25 0.66 11.22
CA LEU A 169 -14.76 0.48 12.58
C LEU A 169 -15.64 -0.76 12.71
N THR A 170 -16.48 -1.07 11.73
CA THR A 170 -17.31 -2.29 11.74
C THR A 170 -16.43 -3.55 11.72
N ALA A 171 -15.37 -3.57 10.90
CA ALA A 171 -14.42 -4.67 10.88
C ALA A 171 -13.67 -4.77 12.23
N TYR A 172 -13.27 -3.67 12.82
CA TYR A 172 -12.60 -3.63 14.13
C TYR A 172 -13.50 -4.16 15.25
N GLN A 173 -14.77 -3.82 15.23
CA GLN A 173 -15.75 -4.30 16.22
C GLN A 173 -15.97 -5.82 16.20
N SER A 174 -15.62 -6.51 15.12
CA SER A 174 -15.70 -7.98 15.07
C SER A 174 -14.76 -8.66 16.08
N THR A 175 -13.63 -8.02 16.35
CA THR A 175 -12.64 -8.51 17.34
C THR A 175 -12.61 -7.68 18.64
N HIS A 176 -13.19 -6.47 18.60
CA HIS A 176 -13.28 -5.52 19.73
C HIS A 176 -14.72 -5.08 19.95
N PRO A 177 -15.61 -5.97 20.44
CA PRO A 177 -17.03 -5.69 20.56
C PRO A 177 -17.31 -4.46 21.42
N GLY A 178 -18.11 -3.52 20.90
CA GLY A 178 -18.48 -2.29 21.59
C GLY A 178 -17.46 -1.16 21.48
N ALA A 179 -16.39 -1.31 20.71
CA ALA A 179 -15.47 -0.21 20.44
C ALA A 179 -16.20 0.94 19.75
N ALA A 180 -15.97 2.17 20.22
CA ALA A 180 -16.57 3.37 19.64
C ALA A 180 -15.72 3.96 18.51
N PHE A 181 -14.44 3.60 18.42
CA PHE A 181 -13.46 4.07 17.43
C PHE A 181 -12.28 3.10 17.34
N ILE A 182 -11.44 3.23 16.32
CA ILE A 182 -10.12 2.60 16.26
C ILE A 182 -9.09 3.64 16.76
N PRO A 183 -8.21 3.30 17.72
CA PRO A 183 -7.19 4.23 18.21
C PRO A 183 -6.18 4.60 17.12
N VAL A 184 -5.90 5.90 16.98
CA VAL A 184 -4.92 6.49 16.06
C VAL A 184 -3.74 7.03 16.85
N GLU A 185 -2.53 6.79 16.38
CA GLU A 185 -1.27 7.18 17.00
C GLU A 185 -1.15 8.70 17.18
N ASP A 186 -0.78 9.16 18.36
CA ASP A 186 -0.57 10.57 18.69
C ASP A 186 0.91 10.91 18.96
N GLY A 187 1.77 9.90 19.03
CA GLY A 187 3.21 10.00 19.26
C GLY A 187 4.04 9.85 17.97
N GLY A 188 5.37 9.72 18.16
CA GLY A 188 6.31 9.40 17.05
C GLY A 188 6.65 10.54 16.09
N GLY A 189 6.06 11.74 16.26
CA GLY A 189 6.33 12.91 15.41
C GLY A 189 5.47 12.96 14.14
N SER A 190 5.76 13.94 13.26
CA SER A 190 4.90 14.29 12.11
C SER A 190 4.79 13.22 11.01
N GLY A 191 5.67 12.23 11.01
CA GLY A 191 5.59 11.10 10.05
C GLY A 191 4.73 9.95 10.56
N THR A 192 4.44 9.90 11.85
CA THR A 192 3.76 8.79 12.52
C THR A 192 2.41 9.21 13.10
N ALA A 193 2.40 10.30 13.86
CA ALA A 193 1.20 10.81 14.51
C ALA A 193 0.09 11.17 13.52
N GLY A 194 -1.10 10.65 13.75
CA GLY A 194 -2.29 10.92 12.94
C GLY A 194 -2.38 10.14 11.62
N ALA A 195 -1.36 9.34 11.28
CA ALA A 195 -1.29 8.59 10.03
C ALA A 195 -1.21 7.07 10.22
N HIS A 196 -1.16 6.60 11.46
CA HIS A 196 -1.02 5.19 11.83
C HIS A 196 -2.02 4.81 12.92
N TRP A 197 -2.25 3.52 13.10
CA TRP A 197 -2.91 3.02 14.29
C TRP A 197 -2.00 3.17 15.51
N ASP A 198 -2.60 3.31 16.68
CA ASP A 198 -1.88 3.44 17.95
C ASP A 198 -1.12 2.15 18.29
N GLU A 199 0.22 2.24 18.38
CA GLU A 199 1.11 1.12 18.67
C GLU A 199 0.81 0.47 20.03
N GLN A 200 0.48 1.28 21.04
CA GLN A 200 0.23 0.76 22.38
C GLN A 200 -1.06 -0.05 22.44
N ALA A 201 -2.05 0.30 21.62
CA ALA A 201 -3.34 -0.39 21.58
C ALA A 201 -3.34 -1.60 20.67
N LEU A 202 -2.64 -1.55 19.51
CA LEU A 202 -2.79 -2.51 18.42
C LEU A 202 -1.54 -3.34 18.14
N GLY A 203 -0.39 -2.99 18.74
CA GLY A 203 0.81 -3.82 18.81
C GLY A 203 1.33 -4.29 17.44
N SER A 204 1.18 -5.58 17.14
CA SER A 204 1.73 -6.19 15.91
C SER A 204 0.88 -5.95 14.66
N GLU A 205 -0.10 -5.05 14.70
CA GLU A 205 -0.83 -4.67 13.49
C GLU A 205 0.09 -3.89 12.54
N LEU A 206 0.04 -4.23 11.24
CA LEU A 206 1.01 -3.76 10.27
C LEU A 206 1.01 -2.24 10.10
N MET A 207 -0.15 -1.58 10.24
CA MET A 207 -0.31 -0.14 10.03
C MET A 207 -0.12 0.68 11.30
N THR A 208 0.51 0.13 12.34
CA THR A 208 1.10 0.90 13.44
C THR A 208 2.39 1.61 12.99
N GLY A 209 2.90 2.54 13.78
CA GLY A 209 4.08 3.34 13.42
C GLY A 209 5.42 2.60 13.49
N TYR A 210 5.44 1.33 13.88
CA TYR A 210 6.66 0.55 14.11
C TYR A 210 6.51 -0.86 13.53
N ILE A 211 7.62 -1.40 13.00
CA ILE A 211 7.70 -2.78 12.56
C ILE A 211 8.21 -3.67 13.69
N ASN A 212 7.46 -4.69 14.05
CA ASN A 212 7.82 -5.64 15.08
C ASN A 212 8.73 -6.73 14.52
N ALA A 213 9.68 -7.20 15.36
CA ALA A 213 10.71 -8.14 14.92
C ALA A 213 10.19 -9.56 14.66
N ASP A 214 9.10 -9.95 15.31
CA ASP A 214 8.62 -11.34 15.27
C ASP A 214 7.62 -11.57 14.14
N SER A 215 6.60 -10.77 14.04
CA SER A 215 5.61 -10.77 12.94
C SER A 215 4.71 -9.55 13.01
N ASN A 216 4.26 -9.10 11.84
CA ASN A 216 3.23 -8.09 11.71
C ASN A 216 2.11 -8.67 10.85
N TYR A 217 0.89 -8.23 11.06
CA TYR A 217 -0.25 -8.69 10.28
C TYR A 217 -1.08 -7.50 9.79
N LEU A 218 -1.48 -7.54 8.53
CA LEU A 218 -2.41 -6.57 7.98
C LEU A 218 -3.84 -6.98 8.38
N SER A 219 -4.46 -6.20 9.23
CA SER A 219 -5.79 -6.50 9.76
C SER A 219 -6.91 -6.22 8.76
N ASN A 220 -8.05 -6.90 8.97
CA ASN A 220 -9.26 -6.63 8.20
C ASN A 220 -9.72 -5.17 8.34
N TYR A 221 -9.57 -4.55 9.52
CA TYR A 221 -9.97 -3.16 9.71
C TYR A 221 -9.05 -2.17 9.01
N SER A 222 -7.76 -2.46 8.85
CA SER A 222 -6.86 -1.65 8.04
C SER A 222 -7.27 -1.67 6.57
N VAL A 223 -7.58 -2.83 6.05
CA VAL A 223 -8.04 -2.97 4.67
C VAL A 223 -9.41 -2.33 4.48
N MET A 224 -10.35 -2.58 5.38
CA MET A 224 -11.69 -1.98 5.30
C MET A 224 -11.69 -0.46 5.49
N SER A 225 -10.64 0.11 6.07
CA SER A 225 -10.47 1.57 6.10
C SER A 225 -10.24 2.18 4.71
N LEU A 226 -9.75 1.41 3.74
CA LEU A 226 -9.68 1.83 2.33
C LEU A 226 -11.08 1.95 1.72
N ALA A 227 -12.04 1.11 2.13
CA ALA A 227 -13.43 1.25 1.69
C ALA A 227 -14.07 2.55 2.21
N ASP A 228 -13.65 3.05 3.37
CA ASP A 228 -14.08 4.35 3.88
C ASP A 228 -13.50 5.53 3.06
N LEU A 229 -12.41 5.32 2.33
CA LEU A 229 -11.87 6.27 1.35
C LEU A 229 -12.57 6.19 -0.01
N GLY A 230 -13.35 5.13 -0.26
CA GLY A 230 -14.09 4.95 -1.52
C GLY A 230 -13.57 3.83 -2.42
N TYR A 231 -12.55 3.07 -2.01
CA TYR A 231 -12.16 1.86 -2.73
C TYR A 231 -13.21 0.76 -2.59
N HIS A 232 -13.40 -0.01 -3.65
CA HIS A 232 -14.23 -1.22 -3.60
C HIS A 232 -13.39 -2.39 -3.12
N ILE A 233 -13.70 -2.90 -1.94
CA ILE A 233 -12.94 -3.96 -1.28
C ILE A 233 -13.68 -5.30 -1.37
N ASN A 234 -13.01 -6.32 -1.90
CA ASN A 234 -13.49 -7.69 -1.86
C ASN A 234 -13.28 -8.30 -0.47
N TYR A 235 -14.28 -8.21 0.38
CA TYR A 235 -14.22 -8.68 1.76
C TYR A 235 -14.14 -10.22 1.89
N GLN A 236 -14.46 -10.96 0.83
CA GLN A 236 -14.61 -12.44 0.90
C GLN A 236 -13.28 -13.19 0.94
N ASP A 237 -12.19 -12.56 0.54
CA ASP A 237 -10.88 -13.22 0.39
C ASP A 237 -9.94 -12.99 1.58
N TYR A 238 -10.45 -12.40 2.68
CA TYR A 238 -9.65 -12.16 3.87
C TYR A 238 -9.83 -13.25 4.91
N PRO A 239 -8.75 -13.86 5.39
CA PRO A 239 -8.80 -14.61 6.64
C PRO A 239 -9.17 -13.65 7.78
N ASN A 240 -10.06 -14.09 8.68
CA ASN A 240 -10.51 -13.29 9.84
C ASN A 240 -9.39 -12.99 10.86
N ASP A 241 -8.21 -13.55 10.67
CA ASP A 241 -7.00 -13.41 11.49
C ASP A 241 -5.94 -12.47 10.90
N GLY A 242 -6.29 -11.76 9.81
CA GLY A 242 -5.36 -10.89 9.10
C GLY A 242 -4.49 -11.64 8.08
N TRP A 243 -3.85 -10.87 7.18
CA TRP A 243 -2.96 -11.42 6.17
C TRP A 243 -1.51 -11.40 6.69
N HIS A 244 -0.88 -12.56 6.65
CA HIS A 244 0.54 -12.72 6.91
C HIS A 244 1.27 -12.89 5.58
N LEU A 245 2.24 -12.05 5.35
CA LEU A 245 3.17 -12.18 4.24
C LEU A 245 4.03 -13.44 4.46
N ALA A 246 3.88 -14.44 3.58
CA ALA A 246 4.61 -15.71 3.67
C ALA A 246 5.95 -15.62 2.93
#